data_2ae0c4b797fd232edb2e160b039d171c
#
_entry.id   2ae0c4b797fd232edb2e160b039d171c
#
_cell.length_a   1.000
_cell.length_b   1.000
_cell.length_c   1.000
_cell.angle_alpha   90.00
_cell.angle_beta   90.00
_cell.angle_gamma   90.00
#
_symmetry.space_group_name_H-M   'P 1'
#
loop_
_entity.id
_entity.type
_entity.pdbx_description
1 polymer ?
#
loop_
_entity_poly.entity_id
_entity_poly.type
_entity_poly.pdbx_seq_one_letter_code
_entity_poly.pdbx_strand_id
1 'polypeptide(L)'
;SDIGNFEVAIENYEKAIKKVPNDIETLCCTIYEYANFLVGIGRKKESISYLRKVLKLNPKYAMAYYLLSDIFKSGEDKALENIILNTQITNFNTLDDKYSILFAKSNIFHKKKDYEKSADLLKQGNDLKLLDKPSDLEEYIKFWEKLKEKINSDKSFDLPKFKFLRDIFIVGLPRSGSTLIESILGMNKDVYNLGEKTVLLSALKESEESNYSNIDQIYLKICQNFSSKKITTNKMLGNFIYIPHMISKLEHSKVIYTFRNPLDNILSIYKAKFTGNGHKYSSSLIDTATFYIHHFKIMSFYREKYKNHIYFLNYDKLVNNPEIEIRKLINWLGLAWSDSYLNHHE
;
A
#
# COMPACT_ATOMS: atom_id res chain seq x y z
N SER A 1 -2.64 -22.20 6.51
CA SER A 1 -1.78 -21.62 5.46
C SER A 1 -2.64 -20.76 4.55
N ASP A 2 -2.14 -19.60 4.17
CA ASP A 2 -2.87 -18.61 3.34
C ASP A 2 -3.18 -19.13 1.91
N ILE A 3 -2.53 -20.21 1.47
CA ILE A 3 -2.74 -20.86 0.16
C ILE A 3 -4.21 -21.32 0.01
N GLY A 4 -4.81 -21.88 1.06
CA GLY A 4 -6.23 -22.31 0.99
C GLY A 4 -7.22 -21.15 0.81
N ASN A 5 -6.87 -19.95 1.31
CA ASN A 5 -7.69 -18.75 1.13
C ASN A 5 -7.64 -18.21 -0.31
N PHE A 6 -6.50 -18.36 -1.00
CA PHE A 6 -6.38 -17.92 -2.40
C PHE A 6 -7.16 -18.80 -3.35
N GLU A 7 -7.18 -20.12 -3.14
CA GLU A 7 -7.98 -21.05 -3.95
C GLU A 7 -9.49 -20.78 -3.78
N VAL A 8 -9.94 -20.57 -2.56
CA VAL A 8 -11.34 -20.19 -2.29
C VAL A 8 -11.70 -18.86 -2.97
N ALA A 9 -10.79 -17.88 -2.93
CA ALA A 9 -11.00 -16.61 -3.61
C ALA A 9 -11.10 -16.79 -5.13
N ILE A 10 -10.21 -17.59 -5.73
CA ILE A 10 -10.22 -17.93 -7.16
C ILE A 10 -11.56 -18.57 -7.54
N GLU A 11 -12.00 -19.60 -6.81
CA GLU A 11 -13.29 -20.25 -7.08
C GLU A 11 -14.45 -19.26 -7.00
N ASN A 12 -14.46 -18.36 -6.02
CA ASN A 12 -15.51 -17.37 -5.87
C ASN A 12 -15.53 -16.38 -7.03
N TYR A 13 -14.35 -15.89 -7.50
CA TYR A 13 -14.28 -15.05 -8.69
C TYR A 13 -14.76 -15.78 -9.95
N GLU A 14 -14.35 -17.02 -10.14
CA GLU A 14 -14.80 -17.83 -11.29
C GLU A 14 -16.31 -18.10 -11.26
N LYS A 15 -16.87 -18.38 -10.09
CA LYS A 15 -18.32 -18.52 -9.90
C LYS A 15 -19.05 -17.19 -10.17
N ALA A 16 -18.50 -16.08 -9.70
CA ALA A 16 -19.04 -14.75 -9.95
C ALA A 16 -19.08 -14.43 -11.45
N ILE A 17 -17.97 -14.62 -12.16
CA ILE A 17 -17.88 -14.40 -13.61
C ILE A 17 -18.91 -15.22 -14.39
N LYS A 18 -19.19 -16.47 -13.96
CA LYS A 18 -20.20 -17.34 -14.59
C LYS A 18 -21.64 -16.94 -14.28
N LYS A 19 -21.88 -16.28 -13.15
CA LYS A 19 -23.21 -15.92 -12.64
C LYS A 19 -23.63 -14.49 -12.95
N VAL A 20 -22.70 -13.63 -13.39
CA VAL A 20 -23.02 -12.23 -13.71
C VAL A 20 -24.12 -12.21 -14.77
N PRO A 21 -25.22 -11.47 -14.57
CA PRO A 21 -26.28 -11.28 -15.57
C PRO A 21 -25.70 -10.66 -16.84
N ASN A 22 -26.49 -10.57 -17.92
CA ASN A 22 -26.12 -10.04 -19.24
C ASN A 22 -25.69 -8.54 -19.24
N ASP A 23 -25.17 -8.04 -18.13
CA ASP A 23 -24.60 -6.71 -17.97
C ASP A 23 -23.10 -6.75 -18.22
N ILE A 24 -22.69 -6.22 -19.37
CA ILE A 24 -21.28 -6.18 -19.83
C ILE A 24 -20.42 -5.36 -18.85
N GLU A 25 -20.95 -4.29 -18.26
CA GLU A 25 -20.19 -3.43 -17.37
C GLU A 25 -19.82 -4.15 -16.08
N THR A 26 -20.79 -4.77 -15.41
CA THR A 26 -20.57 -5.60 -14.21
C THR A 26 -19.64 -6.79 -14.51
N LEU A 27 -19.80 -7.42 -15.68
CA LEU A 27 -18.92 -8.52 -16.09
C LEU A 27 -17.47 -8.04 -16.26
N CYS A 28 -17.26 -6.93 -16.94
CA CYS A 28 -15.92 -6.35 -17.12
C CYS A 28 -15.28 -5.96 -15.78
N CYS A 29 -16.06 -5.36 -14.87
CA CYS A 29 -15.60 -5.02 -13.52
C CYS A 29 -15.17 -6.28 -12.75
N THR A 30 -15.99 -7.32 -12.73
CA THR A 30 -15.70 -8.59 -12.03
C THR A 30 -14.45 -9.26 -12.60
N ILE A 31 -14.31 -9.32 -13.94
CA ILE A 31 -13.11 -9.89 -14.58
C ILE A 31 -11.87 -9.05 -14.28
N TYR A 32 -11.98 -7.71 -14.27
CA TYR A 32 -10.90 -6.81 -13.95
C TYR A 32 -10.41 -7.01 -12.50
N GLU A 33 -11.33 -7.05 -11.53
CA GLU A 33 -10.99 -7.29 -10.12
C GLU A 33 -10.33 -8.66 -9.93
N TYR A 34 -10.81 -9.69 -10.62
CA TYR A 34 -10.14 -11.00 -10.61
C TYR A 34 -8.73 -10.93 -11.20
N ALA A 35 -8.56 -10.22 -12.33
CA ALA A 35 -7.25 -10.04 -12.94
C ALA A 35 -6.28 -9.28 -12.00
N ASN A 36 -6.77 -8.26 -11.31
CA ASN A 36 -6.00 -7.51 -10.33
C ASN A 36 -5.60 -8.38 -9.12
N PHE A 37 -6.52 -9.21 -8.61
CA PHE A 37 -6.22 -10.19 -7.58
C PHE A 37 -5.12 -11.17 -8.02
N LEU A 38 -5.19 -11.69 -9.27
CA LEU A 38 -4.16 -12.58 -9.85
C LEU A 38 -2.78 -11.93 -9.90
N VAL A 39 -2.70 -10.62 -10.17
CA VAL A 39 -1.43 -9.86 -10.06
C VAL A 39 -0.90 -9.90 -8.64
N GLY A 40 -1.76 -9.67 -7.64
CA GLY A 40 -1.40 -9.67 -6.23
C GLY A 40 -0.80 -11.00 -5.74
N ILE A 41 -1.27 -12.13 -6.30
CA ILE A 41 -0.74 -13.48 -5.98
C ILE A 41 0.33 -13.97 -6.97
N GLY A 42 0.89 -13.09 -7.82
CA GLY A 42 1.98 -13.41 -8.75
C GLY A 42 1.58 -14.09 -10.07
N ARG A 43 0.30 -14.42 -10.29
CA ARG A 43 -0.21 -15.11 -11.50
C ARG A 43 -0.40 -14.14 -12.67
N LYS A 44 0.65 -13.37 -13.01
CA LYS A 44 0.61 -12.30 -14.02
C LYS A 44 0.18 -12.75 -15.41
N LYS A 45 0.61 -13.92 -15.88
CA LYS A 45 0.25 -14.43 -17.22
C LYS A 45 -1.26 -14.64 -17.35
N GLU A 46 -1.88 -15.16 -16.33
CA GLU A 46 -3.33 -15.38 -16.32
C GLU A 46 -4.08 -14.04 -16.24
N SER A 47 -3.62 -13.13 -15.40
CA SER A 47 -4.16 -11.76 -15.34
C SER A 47 -4.19 -11.11 -16.72
N ILE A 48 -3.10 -11.19 -17.50
CA ILE A 48 -3.06 -10.66 -18.87
C ILE A 48 -4.16 -11.25 -19.75
N SER A 49 -4.43 -12.55 -19.63
CA SER A 49 -5.49 -13.21 -20.40
C SER A 49 -6.87 -12.65 -20.06
N TYR A 50 -7.16 -12.46 -18.78
CA TYR A 50 -8.43 -11.89 -18.33
C TYR A 50 -8.58 -10.41 -18.71
N LEU A 51 -7.52 -9.62 -18.60
CA LEU A 51 -7.54 -8.22 -19.04
C LEU A 51 -7.78 -8.07 -20.54
N ARG A 52 -7.21 -8.94 -21.35
CA ARG A 52 -7.52 -9.00 -22.79
C ARG A 52 -8.99 -9.34 -23.06
N LYS A 53 -9.59 -10.23 -22.24
CA LYS A 53 -11.01 -10.54 -22.31
C LYS A 53 -11.85 -9.30 -21.99
N VAL A 54 -11.46 -8.53 -20.96
CA VAL A 54 -12.12 -7.25 -20.64
C VAL A 54 -12.08 -6.30 -21.84
N LEU A 55 -10.91 -6.09 -22.46
CA LEU A 55 -10.78 -5.17 -23.61
C LEU A 55 -11.51 -5.67 -24.86
N LYS A 56 -11.70 -6.98 -25.01
CA LYS A 56 -12.53 -7.55 -26.10
C LYS A 56 -14.02 -7.28 -25.88
N LEU A 57 -14.48 -7.32 -24.62
CA LEU A 57 -15.87 -7.05 -24.25
C LEU A 57 -16.17 -5.55 -24.22
N ASN A 58 -15.26 -4.76 -23.66
CA ASN A 58 -15.36 -3.31 -23.60
C ASN A 58 -14.01 -2.65 -23.91
N PRO A 59 -13.79 -2.24 -25.19
CA PRO A 59 -12.58 -1.55 -25.62
C PRO A 59 -12.35 -0.18 -24.92
N LYS A 60 -13.37 0.35 -24.20
CA LYS A 60 -13.26 1.59 -23.45
C LYS A 60 -12.98 1.39 -21.95
N TYR A 61 -12.63 0.17 -21.51
CA TYR A 61 -12.30 -0.08 -20.11
C TYR A 61 -10.86 0.37 -19.81
N ALA A 62 -10.69 1.66 -19.49
CA ALA A 62 -9.39 2.33 -19.38
C ALA A 62 -8.46 1.70 -18.32
N MET A 63 -9.02 1.21 -17.21
CA MET A 63 -8.25 0.56 -16.15
C MET A 63 -7.55 -0.73 -16.62
N ALA A 64 -8.12 -1.46 -17.60
CA ALA A 64 -7.46 -2.64 -18.14
C ALA A 64 -6.20 -2.28 -18.94
N TYR A 65 -6.20 -1.17 -19.68
CA TYR A 65 -5.00 -0.66 -20.36
C TYR A 65 -3.91 -0.29 -19.34
N TYR A 66 -4.31 0.40 -18.25
CA TYR A 66 -3.37 0.78 -17.20
C TYR A 66 -2.72 -0.45 -16.56
N LEU A 67 -3.52 -1.41 -16.08
CA LEU A 67 -2.99 -2.61 -15.40
C LEU A 67 -2.15 -3.47 -16.36
N LEU A 68 -2.56 -3.63 -17.61
CA LEU A 68 -1.76 -4.31 -18.64
C LEU A 68 -0.41 -3.62 -18.81
N SER A 69 -0.41 -2.28 -18.95
CA SER A 69 0.83 -1.51 -19.12
C SER A 69 1.80 -1.66 -17.94
N ASP A 70 1.28 -1.95 -16.75
CA ASP A 70 2.11 -2.14 -15.55
C ASP A 70 2.74 -3.54 -15.51
N ILE A 71 1.99 -4.60 -15.81
CA ILE A 71 2.37 -5.99 -15.52
C ILE A 71 3.16 -6.69 -16.64
N PHE A 72 2.98 -6.35 -17.92
CA PHE A 72 3.73 -7.01 -18.99
C PHE A 72 5.15 -6.44 -19.14
N LYS A 73 6.08 -7.23 -19.69
CA LYS A 73 7.44 -6.77 -19.95
C LYS A 73 7.51 -6.15 -21.34
N SER A 74 8.34 -5.09 -21.49
CA SER A 74 8.55 -4.45 -22.79
C SER A 74 9.08 -5.45 -23.82
N GLY A 75 8.46 -5.44 -25.00
CA GLY A 75 8.82 -6.31 -26.11
C GLY A 75 8.19 -7.71 -26.08
N GLU A 76 7.59 -8.15 -24.96
CA GLU A 76 6.89 -9.44 -24.89
C GLU A 76 5.63 -9.46 -25.78
N ASP A 77 4.98 -8.30 -25.94
CA ASP A 77 3.73 -8.18 -26.69
C ASP A 77 3.65 -6.85 -27.45
N LYS A 78 4.32 -6.80 -28.60
CA LYS A 78 4.32 -5.61 -29.46
C LYS A 78 2.91 -5.21 -29.93
N ALA A 79 2.02 -6.18 -30.12
CA ALA A 79 0.66 -5.90 -30.56
C ALA A 79 -0.11 -5.16 -29.46
N LEU A 80 0.00 -5.60 -28.20
CA LEU A 80 -0.61 -4.96 -27.05
C LEU A 80 -0.01 -3.57 -26.80
N GLU A 81 1.32 -3.43 -26.89
CA GLU A 81 1.97 -2.13 -26.79
C GLU A 81 1.41 -1.14 -27.82
N ASN A 82 1.28 -1.58 -29.09
CA ASN A 82 0.72 -0.75 -30.17
C ASN A 82 -0.75 -0.37 -29.91
N ILE A 83 -1.56 -1.30 -29.40
CA ILE A 83 -2.95 -1.02 -29.03
C ILE A 83 -2.98 0.10 -27.97
N ILE A 84 -2.17 -0.01 -26.91
CA ILE A 84 -2.14 1.01 -25.84
C ILE A 84 -1.68 2.36 -26.39
N LEU A 85 -0.59 2.38 -27.17
CA LEU A 85 -0.01 3.62 -27.70
C LEU A 85 -0.93 4.33 -28.69
N ASN A 86 -1.68 3.58 -29.51
CA ASN A 86 -2.60 4.14 -30.52
C ASN A 86 -3.98 4.50 -29.95
N THR A 87 -4.30 4.09 -28.73
CA THR A 87 -5.58 4.44 -28.08
C THR A 87 -5.68 5.96 -27.90
N GLN A 88 -6.75 6.56 -28.47
CA GLN A 88 -6.96 8.00 -28.39
C GLN A 88 -7.72 8.37 -27.11
N ILE A 89 -7.20 9.35 -26.33
CA ILE A 89 -7.83 9.81 -25.09
C ILE A 89 -9.20 10.47 -25.33
N THR A 90 -9.42 11.00 -26.52
CA THR A 90 -10.70 11.60 -26.97
C THR A 90 -11.84 10.59 -27.05
N ASN A 91 -11.53 9.30 -27.11
CA ASN A 91 -12.54 8.23 -27.11
C ASN A 91 -13.16 7.97 -25.75
N PHE A 92 -12.65 8.61 -24.68
CA PHE A 92 -13.07 8.43 -23.31
C PHE A 92 -13.80 9.67 -22.79
N ASN A 93 -14.85 9.45 -22.02
CA ASN A 93 -15.71 10.52 -21.54
C ASN A 93 -15.25 11.09 -20.19
N THR A 94 -14.80 10.23 -19.27
CA THR A 94 -14.41 10.65 -17.92
C THR A 94 -12.94 11.09 -17.86
N LEU A 95 -12.63 11.98 -16.93
CA LEU A 95 -11.25 12.36 -16.66
C LEU A 95 -10.44 11.16 -16.15
N ASP A 96 -11.04 10.29 -15.30
CA ASP A 96 -10.39 9.09 -14.79
C ASP A 96 -9.92 8.16 -15.90
N ASP A 97 -10.76 7.90 -16.90
CA ASP A 97 -10.38 7.10 -18.05
C ASP A 97 -9.24 7.74 -18.86
N LYS A 98 -9.35 9.06 -19.11
CA LYS A 98 -8.35 9.80 -19.89
C LYS A 98 -6.97 9.75 -19.24
N TYR A 99 -6.88 10.05 -17.94
CA TYR A 99 -5.58 9.98 -17.29
C TYR A 99 -5.11 8.53 -17.08
N SER A 100 -6.00 7.54 -16.99
CA SER A 100 -5.61 6.13 -16.97
C SER A 100 -4.88 5.70 -18.25
N ILE A 101 -5.36 6.16 -19.41
CA ILE A 101 -4.69 5.92 -20.70
C ILE A 101 -3.34 6.65 -20.79
N LEU A 102 -3.25 7.89 -20.29
CA LEU A 102 -1.99 8.63 -20.26
C LEU A 102 -0.95 7.93 -19.38
N PHE A 103 -1.35 7.47 -18.19
CA PHE A 103 -0.48 6.65 -17.31
C PHE A 103 -0.06 5.35 -18.01
N ALA A 104 -0.98 4.67 -18.69
CA ALA A 104 -0.66 3.45 -19.44
C ALA A 104 0.40 3.70 -20.53
N LYS A 105 0.24 4.76 -21.31
CA LYS A 105 1.22 5.16 -22.34
C LYS A 105 2.57 5.54 -21.72
N SER A 106 2.55 6.30 -20.62
CA SER A 106 3.77 6.65 -19.88
C SER A 106 4.52 5.40 -19.42
N ASN A 107 3.83 4.39 -18.88
CA ASN A 107 4.44 3.12 -18.49
C ASN A 107 5.14 2.42 -19.66
N ILE A 108 4.52 2.41 -20.86
CA ILE A 108 5.13 1.81 -22.07
C ILE A 108 6.42 2.55 -22.44
N PHE A 109 6.38 3.89 -22.53
CA PHE A 109 7.56 4.66 -22.90
C PHE A 109 8.67 4.54 -21.83
N HIS A 110 8.30 4.49 -20.55
CA HIS A 110 9.27 4.23 -19.49
C HIS A 110 9.99 2.88 -19.66
N LYS A 111 9.24 1.81 -19.96
CA LYS A 111 9.80 0.48 -20.22
C LYS A 111 10.67 0.44 -21.48
N LYS A 112 10.36 1.27 -22.47
CA LYS A 112 11.19 1.48 -23.68
C LYS A 112 12.39 2.40 -23.45
N LYS A 113 12.57 2.92 -22.23
CA LYS A 113 13.62 3.89 -21.85
C LYS A 113 13.50 5.24 -22.57
N ASP A 114 12.36 5.56 -23.16
CA ASP A 114 12.03 6.89 -23.67
C ASP A 114 11.46 7.72 -22.51
N TYR A 115 12.35 8.17 -21.66
CA TYR A 115 11.99 8.83 -20.40
C TYR A 115 11.36 10.20 -20.61
N GLU A 116 11.73 10.90 -21.68
CA GLU A 116 11.17 12.21 -22.02
C GLU A 116 9.68 12.09 -22.33
N LYS A 117 9.30 11.24 -23.30
CA LYS A 117 7.88 10.99 -23.58
C LYS A 117 7.11 10.41 -22.41
N SER A 118 7.76 9.55 -21.63
CA SER A 118 7.15 9.02 -20.40
C SER A 118 6.84 10.13 -19.43
N ALA A 119 7.76 11.06 -19.19
CA ALA A 119 7.58 12.18 -18.26
C ALA A 119 6.48 13.13 -18.74
N ASP A 120 6.44 13.47 -20.02
CA ASP A 120 5.42 14.33 -20.61
C ASP A 120 4.01 13.75 -20.46
N LEU A 121 3.82 12.47 -20.79
CA LEU A 121 2.55 11.78 -20.64
C LEU A 121 2.13 11.63 -19.19
N LEU A 122 3.09 11.36 -18.30
CA LEU A 122 2.87 11.28 -16.88
C LEU A 122 2.41 12.61 -16.31
N LYS A 123 3.05 13.71 -16.73
CA LYS A 123 2.65 15.07 -16.36
C LYS A 123 1.23 15.38 -16.82
N GLN A 124 0.91 15.15 -18.10
CA GLN A 124 -0.44 15.36 -18.62
C GLN A 124 -1.48 14.54 -17.85
N GLY A 125 -1.19 13.27 -17.52
CA GLY A 125 -2.08 12.41 -16.74
C GLY A 125 -2.31 12.95 -15.33
N ASN A 126 -1.25 13.40 -14.64
CA ASN A 126 -1.37 13.97 -13.30
C ASN A 126 -2.06 15.35 -13.31
N ASP A 127 -1.83 16.19 -14.31
CA ASP A 127 -2.53 17.47 -14.48
C ASP A 127 -4.06 17.24 -14.62
N LEU A 128 -4.49 16.27 -15.43
CA LEU A 128 -5.90 15.89 -15.53
C LEU A 128 -6.46 15.32 -14.22
N LYS A 129 -5.64 14.54 -13.50
CA LYS A 129 -6.05 13.98 -12.22
C LYS A 129 -6.20 15.05 -11.15
N LEU A 130 -5.36 16.10 -11.15
CA LEU A 130 -5.51 17.24 -10.25
C LEU A 130 -6.80 18.06 -10.54
N LEU A 131 -7.22 18.14 -11.81
CA LEU A 131 -8.50 18.77 -12.17
C LEU A 131 -9.70 17.96 -11.65
N ASP A 132 -9.61 16.63 -11.69
CA ASP A 132 -10.66 15.73 -11.19
C ASP A 132 -10.67 15.65 -9.65
N LYS A 133 -9.49 15.56 -9.06
CA LYS A 133 -9.27 15.38 -7.62
C LYS A 133 -8.19 16.34 -7.12
N PRO A 134 -8.55 17.59 -6.79
CA PRO A 134 -7.59 18.56 -6.27
C PRO A 134 -6.85 18.05 -5.03
N SER A 135 -5.61 18.49 -4.87
CA SER A 135 -4.78 18.13 -3.72
C SER A 135 -5.41 18.64 -2.42
N ASP A 136 -5.32 17.81 -1.39
CA ASP A 136 -5.79 18.08 -0.01
C ASP A 136 -4.62 18.26 0.98
N LEU A 137 -3.43 18.58 0.45
CA LEU A 137 -2.19 18.70 1.23
C LEU A 137 -2.32 19.67 2.41
N GLU A 138 -2.97 20.82 2.22
CA GLU A 138 -3.11 21.81 3.30
C GLU A 138 -3.92 21.28 4.49
N GLU A 139 -4.93 20.46 4.22
CA GLU A 139 -5.72 19.80 5.26
C GLU A 139 -4.88 18.83 6.08
N TYR A 140 -4.00 18.05 5.42
CA TYR A 140 -3.05 17.17 6.09
C TYR A 140 -2.06 17.93 6.95
N ILE A 141 -1.49 19.03 6.44
CA ILE A 141 -0.53 19.84 7.20
C ILE A 141 -1.19 20.39 8.47
N LYS A 142 -2.35 21.02 8.34
CA LYS A 142 -3.12 21.56 9.49
C LYS A 142 -3.47 20.48 10.50
N PHE A 143 -3.86 19.30 10.03
CA PHE A 143 -4.15 18.15 10.90
C PHE A 143 -2.90 17.71 11.67
N TRP A 144 -1.73 17.60 11.01
CA TRP A 144 -0.50 17.17 11.67
C TRP A 144 0.04 18.18 12.68
N GLU A 145 -0.10 19.46 12.42
CA GLU A 145 0.26 20.50 13.37
C GLU A 145 -0.58 20.38 14.65
N LYS A 146 -1.90 20.27 14.53
CA LYS A 146 -2.80 20.04 15.65
C LYS A 146 -2.48 18.76 16.42
N LEU A 147 -2.18 17.68 15.70
CA LEU A 147 -1.79 16.39 16.30
C LEU A 147 -0.51 16.53 17.12
N LYS A 148 0.49 17.22 16.59
CA LYS A 148 1.76 17.49 17.28
C LYS A 148 1.56 18.33 18.53
N GLU A 149 0.72 19.37 18.47
CA GLU A 149 0.37 20.19 19.64
C GLU A 149 -0.30 19.37 20.72
N LYS A 150 -1.31 18.56 20.35
CA LYS A 150 -1.99 17.66 21.28
C LYS A 150 -1.03 16.70 21.98
N ILE A 151 -0.10 16.10 21.23
CA ILE A 151 0.88 15.16 21.77
C ILE A 151 1.87 15.85 22.72
N ASN A 152 2.24 17.10 22.44
CA ASN A 152 3.14 17.87 23.29
C ASN A 152 2.47 18.31 24.60
N SER A 153 1.17 18.63 24.56
CA SER A 153 0.41 19.06 25.73
C SER A 153 0.05 17.91 26.67
N ASP A 154 0.03 16.68 26.14
CA ASP A 154 -0.29 15.49 26.95
C ASP A 154 0.92 15.04 27.75
N LYS A 155 0.95 15.44 29.03
CA LYS A 155 1.98 15.07 30.01
C LYS A 155 1.75 13.68 30.62
N SER A 156 0.61 13.04 30.38
CA SER A 156 0.17 11.80 31.02
C SER A 156 0.66 10.52 30.31
N PHE A 157 1.58 10.62 29.35
CA PHE A 157 2.11 9.46 28.66
C PHE A 157 3.13 8.70 29.54
N ASP A 158 2.61 7.92 30.49
CA ASP A 158 3.38 6.81 31.04
C ASP A 158 3.44 5.72 29.95
N LEU A 159 4.65 5.52 29.41
CA LEU A 159 4.86 4.44 28.45
C LEU A 159 4.71 3.11 29.18
N PRO A 160 3.79 2.23 28.74
CA PRO A 160 3.66 0.91 29.35
C PRO A 160 4.98 0.15 29.21
N LYS A 161 5.32 -0.65 30.23
CA LYS A 161 6.48 -1.54 30.13
C LYS A 161 6.18 -2.61 29.11
N PHE A 162 6.91 -2.57 28.00
CA PHE A 162 6.87 -3.63 26.98
C PHE A 162 7.21 -4.99 27.63
N LYS A 163 6.30 -5.96 27.54
CA LYS A 163 6.46 -7.28 28.18
C LYS A 163 6.90 -8.33 27.17
N PHE A 164 6.22 -8.43 26.03
CA PHE A 164 6.52 -9.37 24.94
C PHE A 164 5.95 -8.82 23.64
N LEU A 165 6.45 -9.29 22.49
CA LEU A 165 5.98 -8.87 21.18
C LEU A 165 4.70 -9.64 20.80
N ARG A 166 3.64 -8.92 20.42
CA ARG A 166 2.41 -9.46 19.86
C ARG A 166 2.01 -8.76 18.55
N ASP A 167 2.15 -7.45 18.50
CA ASP A 167 1.66 -6.64 17.40
C ASP A 167 2.78 -5.82 16.78
N ILE A 168 2.93 -5.92 15.47
CA ILE A 168 3.92 -5.16 14.68
C ILE A 168 3.16 -4.26 13.71
N PHE A 169 3.24 -2.96 13.91
CA PHE A 169 2.67 -1.99 12.98
C PHE A 169 3.72 -1.54 11.98
N ILE A 170 3.42 -1.64 10.69
CA ILE A 170 4.29 -1.16 9.63
C ILE A 170 3.65 0.10 9.05
N VAL A 171 4.32 1.22 9.22
CA VAL A 171 3.89 2.55 8.78
C VAL A 171 4.93 3.20 7.88
N GLY A 172 4.53 4.21 7.14
CA GLY A 172 5.41 4.93 6.23
C GLY A 172 4.65 5.56 5.09
N LEU A 173 5.36 6.10 4.13
CA LEU A 173 4.75 6.55 2.88
C LEU A 173 4.55 5.37 1.91
N PRO A 174 3.58 5.46 0.99
CA PRO A 174 3.49 4.52 -0.11
C PRO A 174 4.84 4.40 -0.84
N ARG A 175 5.12 3.24 -1.39
CA ARG A 175 6.35 2.99 -2.19
C ARG A 175 7.65 3.06 -1.39
N SER A 176 7.61 2.98 -0.07
CA SER A 176 8.78 2.95 0.82
C SER A 176 9.30 1.54 1.17
N GLY A 177 8.73 0.48 0.56
CA GLY A 177 9.13 -0.91 0.79
C GLY A 177 8.39 -1.63 1.90
N SER A 178 7.30 -1.09 2.41
CA SER A 178 6.51 -1.66 3.50
C SER A 178 6.00 -3.08 3.22
N THR A 179 5.62 -3.39 1.98
CA THR A 179 5.18 -4.74 1.58
C THR A 179 6.33 -5.75 1.66
N LEU A 180 7.55 -5.35 1.27
CA LEU A 180 8.73 -6.20 1.40
C LEU A 180 8.99 -6.56 2.88
N ILE A 181 8.89 -5.58 3.78
CA ILE A 181 9.06 -5.81 5.21
C ILE A 181 8.02 -6.78 5.76
N GLU A 182 6.75 -6.58 5.38
CA GLU A 182 5.69 -7.50 5.82
C GLU A 182 5.91 -8.92 5.29
N SER A 183 6.34 -9.07 4.03
CA SER A 183 6.70 -10.38 3.45
C SER A 183 7.85 -11.05 4.20
N ILE A 184 8.92 -10.31 4.51
CA ILE A 184 10.04 -10.80 5.31
C ILE A 184 9.57 -11.30 6.68
N LEU A 185 8.78 -10.52 7.41
CA LEU A 185 8.27 -10.88 8.72
C LEU A 185 7.33 -12.08 8.65
N GLY A 186 6.54 -12.21 7.58
CA GLY A 186 5.64 -13.34 7.33
C GLY A 186 6.34 -14.69 7.15
N MET A 187 7.66 -14.69 6.85
CA MET A 187 8.46 -15.93 6.83
C MET A 187 8.61 -16.57 8.22
N ASN A 188 8.31 -15.85 9.29
CA ASN A 188 8.25 -16.41 10.62
C ASN A 188 6.94 -17.18 10.84
N LYS A 189 7.02 -18.43 11.25
CA LYS A 189 5.87 -19.32 11.47
C LYS A 189 4.87 -18.78 12.50
N ASP A 190 5.33 -17.98 13.46
CA ASP A 190 4.51 -17.41 14.54
C ASP A 190 3.88 -16.06 14.16
N VAL A 191 4.21 -15.51 12.97
CA VAL A 191 3.72 -14.22 12.47
C VAL A 191 2.59 -14.43 11.46
N TYR A 192 1.51 -13.66 11.59
CA TYR A 192 0.42 -13.56 10.63
C TYR A 192 0.34 -12.15 10.05
N ASN A 193 0.35 -12.06 8.73
CA ASN A 193 0.27 -10.78 8.02
C ASN A 193 -1.19 -10.36 7.83
N LEU A 194 -1.62 -9.31 8.54
CA LEU A 194 -2.95 -8.71 8.36
C LEU A 194 -3.03 -7.84 7.09
N GLY A 195 -1.90 -7.43 6.53
CA GLY A 195 -1.87 -6.52 5.39
C GLY A 195 -2.47 -5.15 5.73
N GLU A 196 -3.21 -4.59 4.78
CA GLU A 196 -3.84 -3.26 4.88
C GLU A 196 -5.24 -3.30 5.50
N LYS A 197 -5.49 -4.22 6.44
CA LYS A 197 -6.76 -4.29 7.15
C LYS A 197 -6.88 -3.16 8.18
N THR A 198 -8.07 -2.59 8.29
CA THR A 198 -8.39 -1.47 9.18
C THR A 198 -8.63 -1.90 10.64
N VAL A 199 -7.93 -2.95 11.12
CA VAL A 199 -8.16 -3.56 12.44
C VAL A 199 -8.00 -2.56 13.57
N LEU A 200 -6.93 -1.74 13.52
CA LEU A 200 -6.72 -0.70 14.54
C LEU A 200 -7.85 0.33 14.58
N LEU A 201 -8.27 0.80 13.40
CA LEU A 201 -9.35 1.77 13.31
C LEU A 201 -10.68 1.18 13.80
N SER A 202 -10.95 -0.09 13.51
CA SER A 202 -12.12 -0.81 14.02
C SER A 202 -12.09 -0.92 15.54
N ALA A 203 -10.92 -1.25 16.13
CA ALA A 203 -10.75 -1.33 17.56
C ALA A 203 -10.94 0.03 18.27
N LEU A 204 -10.43 1.11 17.66
CA LEU A 204 -10.62 2.47 18.19
C LEU A 204 -12.11 2.86 18.19
N LYS A 205 -12.82 2.62 17.08
CA LYS A 205 -14.26 2.90 16.97
C LYS A 205 -15.08 2.08 17.98
N GLU A 206 -14.84 0.77 18.07
CA GLU A 206 -15.55 -0.09 19.01
C GLU A 206 -15.31 0.35 20.47
N SER A 207 -14.10 0.81 20.79
CA SER A 207 -13.78 1.35 22.12
C SER A 207 -14.55 2.64 22.42
N GLU A 208 -14.72 3.53 21.46
CA GLU A 208 -15.47 4.77 21.60
C GLU A 208 -16.97 4.51 21.75
N GLU A 209 -17.54 3.62 20.92
CA GLU A 209 -18.97 3.31 20.90
C GLU A 209 -19.44 2.52 22.12
N SER A 210 -18.61 1.61 22.63
CA SER A 210 -18.96 0.72 23.75
C SER A 210 -18.62 1.27 25.12
N ASN A 211 -18.00 2.46 25.24
CA ASN A 211 -17.37 2.98 26.45
C ASN A 211 -16.39 1.97 27.11
N TYR A 212 -15.90 1.00 26.35
CA TYR A 212 -14.96 -0.01 26.80
C TYR A 212 -13.54 0.51 26.63
N SER A 213 -12.87 0.76 27.73
CA SER A 213 -11.58 1.47 27.73
C SER A 213 -10.39 0.63 27.26
N ASN A 214 -10.53 -0.70 27.16
CA ASN A 214 -9.40 -1.58 26.87
C ASN A 214 -9.27 -1.89 25.36
N ILE A 215 -8.71 -0.95 24.63
CA ILE A 215 -8.43 -1.08 23.19
C ILE A 215 -7.55 -2.30 22.88
N ASP A 216 -6.63 -2.67 23.76
CA ASP A 216 -5.73 -3.81 23.59
C ASP A 216 -6.51 -5.13 23.49
N GLN A 217 -7.52 -5.33 24.34
CA GLN A 217 -8.37 -6.52 24.27
C GLN A 217 -9.27 -6.53 23.04
N ILE A 218 -9.82 -5.40 22.65
CA ILE A 218 -10.64 -5.28 21.43
C ILE A 218 -9.79 -5.60 20.21
N TYR A 219 -8.60 -4.99 20.08
CA TYR A 219 -7.68 -5.24 18.99
C TYR A 219 -7.30 -6.73 18.90
N LEU A 220 -6.94 -7.34 20.04
CA LEU A 220 -6.63 -8.77 20.10
C LEU A 220 -7.80 -9.64 19.62
N LYS A 221 -9.01 -9.37 20.11
CA LYS A 221 -10.23 -10.10 19.71
C LYS A 221 -10.46 -10.02 18.20
N ILE A 222 -10.28 -8.83 17.60
CA ILE A 222 -10.45 -8.67 16.15
C ILE A 222 -9.34 -9.45 15.39
N CYS A 223 -8.08 -9.41 15.85
CA CYS A 223 -7.00 -10.17 15.24
C CYS A 223 -7.24 -11.68 15.28
N GLN A 224 -7.78 -12.19 16.38
CA GLN A 224 -8.10 -13.63 16.54
C GLN A 224 -9.13 -14.15 15.53
N ASN A 225 -9.97 -13.29 14.97
CA ASN A 225 -10.88 -13.68 13.89
C ASN A 225 -10.14 -14.03 12.58
N PHE A 226 -8.89 -13.59 12.42
CA PHE A 226 -8.09 -13.86 11.24
C PHE A 226 -7.08 -14.99 11.44
N SER A 227 -6.50 -15.11 12.64
CA SER A 227 -5.46 -16.09 12.91
C SER A 227 -5.30 -16.38 14.40
N SER A 228 -4.89 -17.63 14.70
CA SER A 228 -4.44 -18.06 16.03
C SER A 228 -2.95 -17.88 16.27
N LYS A 229 -2.18 -17.33 15.31
CA LYS A 229 -0.76 -17.09 15.47
C LYS A 229 -0.49 -16.04 16.55
N LYS A 230 0.68 -16.16 17.21
CA LYS A 230 1.02 -15.36 18.40
C LYS A 230 1.31 -13.89 18.08
N ILE A 231 1.79 -13.61 16.87
CA ILE A 231 2.23 -12.29 16.44
C ILE A 231 1.47 -11.90 15.18
N THR A 232 1.02 -10.65 15.13
CA THR A 232 0.40 -10.07 13.93
C THR A 232 1.24 -8.93 13.38
N THR A 233 1.27 -8.78 12.03
CA THR A 233 1.67 -7.52 11.41
C THR A 233 0.43 -6.80 10.91
N ASN A 234 0.39 -5.48 11.03
CA ASN A 234 -0.61 -4.63 10.40
C ASN A 234 0.09 -3.53 9.59
N LYS A 235 0.07 -3.69 8.28
CA LYS A 235 0.71 -2.78 7.32
C LYS A 235 -0.31 -1.80 6.74
N MET A 236 -0.92 -1.00 7.59
CA MET A 236 -1.75 0.12 7.19
C MET A 236 -0.93 1.41 7.34
N LEU A 237 -0.43 1.94 6.22
CA LEU A 237 0.55 3.03 6.23
C LEU A 237 0.03 4.28 6.93
N GLY A 238 -1.25 4.60 6.76
CA GLY A 238 -1.93 5.71 7.44
C GLY A 238 -2.00 5.60 8.96
N ASN A 239 -1.74 4.43 9.53
CA ASN A 239 -1.74 4.23 10.98
C ASN A 239 -0.67 5.06 11.71
N PHE A 240 0.27 5.71 11.01
CA PHE A 240 1.27 6.59 11.64
C PHE A 240 0.63 7.69 12.50
N ILE A 241 -0.57 8.14 12.18
CA ILE A 241 -1.30 9.13 12.97
C ILE A 241 -1.75 8.61 14.34
N TYR A 242 -1.87 7.29 14.47
CA TYR A 242 -2.30 6.59 15.70
C TYR A 242 -1.12 6.06 16.53
N ILE A 243 0.14 6.35 16.17
CA ILE A 243 1.33 5.89 16.92
C ILE A 243 1.22 6.20 18.42
N PRO A 244 0.79 7.40 18.85
CA PRO A 244 0.59 7.66 20.29
C PRO A 244 -0.36 6.67 20.95
N HIS A 245 -1.47 6.34 20.32
CA HIS A 245 -2.45 5.38 20.83
C HIS A 245 -1.91 3.95 20.81
N MET A 246 -1.20 3.55 19.74
CA MET A 246 -0.56 2.23 19.69
C MET A 246 0.39 2.02 20.85
N ILE A 247 1.27 2.98 21.09
CA ILE A 247 2.31 2.86 22.12
C ILE A 247 1.74 2.96 23.52
N SER A 248 0.71 3.81 23.75
CA SER A 248 0.14 4.01 25.09
C SER A 248 -0.94 3.01 25.45
N LYS A 249 -1.62 2.39 24.49
CA LYS A 249 -2.80 1.54 24.72
C LYS A 249 -2.62 0.09 24.31
N LEU A 250 -1.64 -0.21 23.44
CA LEU A 250 -1.33 -1.57 23.02
C LEU A 250 0.03 -1.97 23.60
N GLU A 251 0.01 -2.53 24.82
CA GLU A 251 1.22 -2.79 25.63
C GLU A 251 2.23 -3.73 24.97
N HIS A 252 1.81 -4.48 23.96
CA HIS A 252 2.58 -5.53 23.32
C HIS A 252 2.95 -5.18 21.87
N SER A 253 2.92 -3.88 21.52
CA SER A 253 3.12 -3.39 20.16
C SER A 253 4.50 -2.80 19.92
N LYS A 254 4.99 -2.94 18.69
CA LYS A 254 6.13 -2.22 18.13
C LYS A 254 5.79 -1.64 16.79
N VAL A 255 6.41 -0.53 16.44
CA VAL A 255 6.18 0.17 15.17
C VAL A 255 7.44 0.14 14.33
N ILE A 256 7.31 -0.24 13.06
CA ILE A 256 8.36 -0.14 12.04
C ILE A 256 7.96 0.98 11.10
N TYR A 257 8.78 2.02 11.06
CA TYR A 257 8.65 3.08 10.08
C TYR A 257 9.58 2.83 8.90
N THR A 258 8.98 2.60 7.72
CA THR A 258 9.74 2.40 6.49
C THR A 258 9.90 3.72 5.75
N PHE A 259 11.12 4.03 5.33
CA PHE A 259 11.44 5.20 4.51
C PHE A 259 12.49 4.87 3.45
N ARG A 260 12.52 5.67 2.41
CA ARG A 260 13.37 5.49 1.23
C ARG A 260 14.02 6.80 0.85
N ASN A 261 15.02 6.76 -0.06
CA ASN A 261 15.53 7.98 -0.69
C ASN A 261 14.38 8.90 -1.10
N PRO A 262 14.38 10.18 -0.69
CA PRO A 262 13.26 11.09 -0.94
C PRO A 262 12.89 11.21 -2.42
N LEU A 263 13.87 11.39 -3.30
CA LEU A 263 13.64 11.59 -4.74
C LEU A 263 13.02 10.34 -5.36
N ASP A 264 13.55 9.16 -5.02
CA ASP A 264 13.02 7.89 -5.52
C ASP A 264 11.61 7.62 -5.00
N ASN A 265 11.33 7.96 -3.73
CA ASN A 265 10.01 7.76 -3.16
C ASN A 265 8.98 8.71 -3.78
N ILE A 266 9.31 10.01 -3.87
CA ILE A 266 8.46 11.04 -4.47
C ILE A 266 8.14 10.70 -5.92
N LEU A 267 9.16 10.36 -6.73
CA LEU A 267 8.94 9.96 -8.12
C LEU A 267 8.11 8.69 -8.23
N SER A 268 8.33 7.69 -7.36
CA SER A 268 7.56 6.45 -7.35
C SER A 268 6.09 6.68 -6.96
N ILE A 269 5.82 7.61 -6.04
CA ILE A 269 4.46 8.03 -5.68
C ILE A 269 3.82 8.76 -6.87
N TYR A 270 4.48 9.73 -7.47
CA TYR A 270 3.98 10.50 -8.60
C TYR A 270 3.64 9.64 -9.83
N LYS A 271 4.42 8.57 -10.07
CA LYS A 271 4.19 7.60 -11.15
C LYS A 271 3.03 6.64 -10.87
N ALA A 272 2.60 6.49 -9.63
CA ALA A 272 1.57 5.53 -9.28
C ALA A 272 0.17 6.12 -9.48
N LYS A 273 -0.71 5.39 -10.16
CA LYS A 273 -2.13 5.71 -10.21
C LYS A 273 -2.80 5.21 -8.93
N PHE A 274 -2.79 6.02 -7.88
CA PHE A 274 -3.57 5.71 -6.69
C PHE A 274 -5.07 5.88 -6.96
N THR A 275 -5.84 4.91 -6.50
CA THR A 275 -7.31 4.96 -6.50
C THR A 275 -7.82 5.49 -5.15
N GLY A 276 -9.04 6.02 -5.12
CA GLY A 276 -9.63 6.57 -3.90
C GLY A 276 -9.12 7.98 -3.53
N ASN A 277 -9.44 8.43 -2.31
CA ASN A 277 -9.24 9.82 -1.88
C ASN A 277 -8.03 10.03 -0.97
N GLY A 278 -7.35 8.97 -0.55
CA GLY A 278 -6.28 9.06 0.47
C GLY A 278 -4.92 9.59 -0.03
N HIS A 279 -4.77 9.85 -1.33
CA HIS A 279 -3.48 10.23 -1.92
C HIS A 279 -3.62 11.33 -2.98
N LYS A 280 -4.51 12.31 -2.78
CA LYS A 280 -4.74 13.38 -3.75
C LYS A 280 -3.48 14.23 -3.99
N TYR A 281 -2.62 14.41 -2.98
CA TYR A 281 -1.33 15.08 -3.09
C TYR A 281 -0.39 14.41 -4.11
N SER A 282 -0.57 13.12 -4.41
CA SER A 282 0.34 12.32 -5.24
C SER A 282 0.45 12.77 -6.69
N SER A 283 -0.50 13.58 -7.16
CA SER A 283 -0.54 14.07 -8.56
C SER A 283 0.24 15.38 -8.78
N SER A 284 0.83 15.96 -7.72
CA SER A 284 1.75 17.09 -7.78
C SER A 284 3.10 16.69 -7.20
N LEU A 285 4.19 16.89 -7.93
CA LEU A 285 5.54 16.63 -7.41
C LEU A 285 5.85 17.52 -6.20
N ILE A 286 5.43 18.79 -6.24
CA ILE A 286 5.63 19.74 -5.16
C ILE A 286 4.86 19.30 -3.93
N ASP A 287 3.58 18.93 -4.07
CA ASP A 287 2.75 18.50 -2.96
C ASP A 287 3.26 17.17 -2.38
N THR A 288 3.68 16.23 -3.25
CA THR A 288 4.28 14.98 -2.81
C THR A 288 5.57 15.21 -2.03
N ALA A 289 6.42 16.12 -2.48
CA ALA A 289 7.65 16.48 -1.78
C ALA A 289 7.36 17.15 -0.43
N THR A 290 6.40 18.07 -0.40
CA THR A 290 5.96 18.75 0.82
C THR A 290 5.35 17.75 1.80
N PHE A 291 4.49 16.85 1.33
CA PHE A 291 3.93 15.77 2.14
C PHE A 291 5.03 14.86 2.73
N TYR A 292 6.03 14.48 1.90
CA TYR A 292 7.18 13.69 2.35
C TYR A 292 7.91 14.38 3.50
N ILE A 293 8.23 15.67 3.35
CA ILE A 293 8.97 16.44 4.35
C ILE A 293 8.19 16.53 5.66
N HIS A 294 6.90 16.84 5.61
CA HIS A 294 6.08 16.92 6.82
C HIS A 294 5.88 15.56 7.49
N HIS A 295 5.66 14.51 6.70
CA HIS A 295 5.57 13.15 7.21
C HIS A 295 6.88 12.71 7.90
N PHE A 296 8.03 12.99 7.29
CA PHE A 296 9.32 12.67 7.89
C PHE A 296 9.58 13.46 9.18
N LYS A 297 9.18 14.74 9.23
CA LYS A 297 9.28 15.56 10.44
C LYS A 297 8.44 15.00 11.59
N ILE A 298 7.20 14.58 11.35
CA ILE A 298 6.35 13.99 12.40
C ILE A 298 6.89 12.63 12.87
N MET A 299 7.39 11.80 11.94
CA MET A 299 8.01 10.54 12.32
C MET A 299 9.30 10.72 13.12
N SER A 300 10.10 11.73 12.80
CA SER A 300 11.30 12.09 13.58
C SER A 300 10.92 12.57 14.98
N PHE A 301 9.86 13.37 15.11
CA PHE A 301 9.31 13.77 16.40
C PHE A 301 8.84 12.55 17.24
N TYR A 302 8.15 11.60 16.63
CA TYR A 302 7.75 10.36 17.30
C TYR A 302 8.96 9.53 17.72
N ARG A 303 10.02 9.46 16.90
CA ARG A 303 11.25 8.74 17.22
C ARG A 303 11.89 9.26 18.51
N GLU A 304 11.95 10.57 18.68
CA GLU A 304 12.52 11.18 19.88
C GLU A 304 11.66 10.93 21.10
N LYS A 305 10.33 11.04 20.96
CA LYS A 305 9.39 10.87 22.07
C LYS A 305 9.24 9.41 22.51
N TYR A 306 9.25 8.47 21.56
CA TYR A 306 8.95 7.04 21.77
C TYR A 306 10.13 6.11 21.48
N LYS A 307 11.34 6.52 21.76
CA LYS A 307 12.66 5.94 21.35
C LYS A 307 12.69 4.44 21.11
N ASN A 308 12.28 3.61 22.06
CA ASN A 308 12.44 2.16 21.99
C ASN A 308 11.28 1.43 21.31
N HIS A 309 10.22 2.13 20.95
CA HIS A 309 9.01 1.56 20.37
C HIS A 309 8.95 1.68 18.84
N ILE A 310 9.81 2.51 18.23
CA ILE A 310 9.79 2.75 16.79
C ILE A 310 11.15 2.43 16.17
N TYR A 311 11.16 1.51 15.21
CA TYR A 311 12.34 1.19 14.39
C TYR A 311 12.28 1.95 13.07
N PHE A 312 13.34 2.71 12.76
CA PHE A 312 13.49 3.42 11.49
C PHE A 312 14.24 2.56 10.49
N LEU A 313 13.50 1.98 9.53
CA LEU A 313 14.03 1.09 8.53
C LEU A 313 14.23 1.82 7.20
N ASN A 314 15.47 1.93 6.78
CA ASN A 314 15.82 2.48 5.48
C ASN A 314 15.75 1.39 4.40
N TYR A 315 14.82 1.54 3.45
CA TYR A 315 14.61 0.60 2.35
C TYR A 315 15.86 0.42 1.47
N ASP A 316 16.57 1.52 1.17
CA ASP A 316 17.74 1.45 0.28
C ASP A 316 18.89 0.68 0.93
N LYS A 317 19.07 0.82 2.26
CA LYS A 317 20.02 -0.01 3.02
C LYS A 317 19.60 -1.47 3.04
N LEU A 318 18.29 -1.74 3.21
CA LEU A 318 17.75 -3.09 3.24
C LEU A 318 18.01 -3.83 1.92
N VAL A 319 17.73 -3.21 0.78
CA VAL A 319 17.92 -3.87 -0.52
C VAL A 319 19.39 -4.03 -0.92
N ASN A 320 20.26 -3.13 -0.45
CA ASN A 320 21.70 -3.21 -0.70
C ASN A 320 22.42 -4.19 0.23
N ASN A 321 21.94 -4.36 1.47
CA ASN A 321 22.55 -5.23 2.49
C ASN A 321 21.48 -6.01 3.26
N PRO A 322 20.71 -6.90 2.59
CA PRO A 322 19.50 -7.48 3.14
C PRO A 322 19.74 -8.24 4.44
N GLU A 323 20.72 -9.14 4.48
CA GLU A 323 20.98 -9.94 5.68
C GLU A 323 21.31 -9.07 6.90
N ILE A 324 22.17 -8.08 6.74
CA ILE A 324 22.59 -7.21 7.84
C ILE A 324 21.39 -6.42 8.39
N GLU A 325 20.59 -5.83 7.52
CA GLU A 325 19.47 -4.99 7.95
C GLU A 325 18.31 -5.83 8.50
N ILE A 326 18.06 -7.02 7.94
CA ILE A 326 17.05 -7.94 8.47
C ILE A 326 17.49 -8.45 9.85
N ARG A 327 18.76 -8.86 10.06
CA ARG A 327 19.26 -9.27 11.37
C ARG A 327 19.09 -8.19 12.43
N LYS A 328 19.37 -6.93 12.11
CA LYS A 328 19.15 -5.80 13.02
C LYS A 328 17.68 -5.66 13.39
N LEU A 329 16.79 -5.75 12.41
CA LEU A 329 15.33 -5.65 12.63
C LEU A 329 14.84 -6.79 13.51
N ILE A 330 15.19 -8.05 13.19
CA ILE A 330 14.77 -9.25 13.91
C ILE A 330 15.26 -9.21 15.37
N ASN A 331 16.53 -8.81 15.57
CA ASN A 331 17.08 -8.62 16.91
C ASN A 331 16.34 -7.53 17.69
N TRP A 332 16.04 -6.38 17.07
CA TRP A 332 15.28 -5.32 17.72
C TRP A 332 13.85 -5.75 18.08
N LEU A 333 13.22 -6.57 17.24
CA LEU A 333 11.91 -7.17 17.55
C LEU A 333 11.99 -8.19 18.69
N GLY A 334 13.17 -8.74 18.99
CA GLY A 334 13.35 -9.83 19.96
C GLY A 334 12.93 -11.20 19.41
N LEU A 335 12.96 -11.36 18.09
CA LEU A 335 12.64 -12.62 17.42
C LEU A 335 13.89 -13.46 17.17
N ALA A 336 13.72 -14.79 17.17
CA ALA A 336 14.80 -15.70 16.79
C ALA A 336 15.11 -15.57 15.30
N TRP A 337 16.39 -15.62 14.94
CA TRP A 337 16.83 -15.64 13.55
C TRP A 337 16.44 -16.94 12.87
N SER A 338 16.02 -16.83 11.61
CA SER A 338 15.84 -17.95 10.68
C SER A 338 16.33 -17.52 9.30
N ASP A 339 17.03 -18.38 8.59
CA ASP A 339 17.48 -18.09 7.21
C ASP A 339 16.31 -17.95 6.25
N SER A 340 15.12 -18.43 6.63
CA SER A 340 13.88 -18.21 5.85
C SER A 340 13.56 -16.73 5.61
N TYR A 341 14.00 -15.83 6.49
CA TYR A 341 13.80 -14.38 6.27
C TYR A 341 14.48 -13.85 5.00
N LEU A 342 15.51 -14.55 4.49
CA LEU A 342 16.20 -14.19 3.26
C LEU A 342 15.49 -14.71 1.99
N ASN A 343 14.58 -15.67 2.14
CA ASN A 343 13.87 -16.34 1.04
C ASN A 343 12.46 -15.79 0.80
N HIS A 344 12.19 -14.57 1.25
CA HIS A 344 10.88 -13.91 1.16
C HIS A 344 10.36 -13.68 -0.27
N HIS A 345 11.15 -13.99 -1.29
CA HIS A 345 10.84 -13.88 -2.71
C HIS A 345 10.45 -15.22 -3.36
N GLU A 346 10.55 -16.32 -2.65
CA GLU A 346 10.09 -17.66 -3.05
C GLU A 346 8.61 -17.88 -2.64
#